data_f830c4bce102816a173572d496911893
#
_entry.id   f830c4bce102816a173572d496911893
#
_cell.length_a   1.000
_cell.length_b   1.000
_cell.length_c   1.000
_cell.angle_alpha   90.00
_cell.angle_beta   90.00
_cell.angle_gamma   90.00
#
_symmetry.space_group_name_H-M   'P 1'
#
loop_
_entity.id
_entity.type
_entity.pdbx_description
1 polymer ?
#
loop_
_entity_poly.entity_id
_entity_poly.type
_entity_poly.pdbx_seq_one_letter_code
_entity_poly.pdbx_strand_id
1 'polypeptide(L)'
;MTRRIAVVLTVSWLIAGVATAQQKPTAAAKPGQAGKQASGSVVRRDAAGHPDLSGGWTYAIDVAPVALKRVVDGKATTVTLDQSARHRVFENVSGARPWTNAPSYKPEFLDKVKDLSDHQSKTDGVFYCGRPGVPRIGSPRRIIQLPGELIFLYEEISGNTFRLVPTDGRKHREDANPSYYGDSVGHWEGDTLVVDTTNFVEDTWFGEDGYFHSDALHVIERLWRVGKSLAFQVTVDDSKVLTQPWTNFPHLIEPSTVPLEESPVCREDDGQRLLNLDHHLQR
;
A
#
# COMPACT_ATOMS: atom_id res chain seq x y z
N MET A 1 -10.86 86.85 5.24
CA MET A 1 -11.83 86.17 6.11
C MET A 1 -12.45 85.08 5.33
N THR A 2 -11.97 83.87 5.49
CA THR A 2 -12.49 82.70 4.78
C THR A 2 -12.63 81.51 5.78
N ARG A 3 -13.89 81.26 6.14
CA ARG A 3 -14.25 80.18 7.04
C ARG A 3 -14.06 78.79 6.33
N ARG A 4 -13.26 77.94 6.92
CA ARG A 4 -13.16 76.52 6.52
C ARG A 4 -14.24 75.74 7.31
N ILE A 5 -15.15 75.09 6.59
CA ILE A 5 -16.12 74.15 7.10
C ILE A 5 -15.43 72.79 7.12
N ALA A 6 -15.31 72.18 8.31
CA ALA A 6 -14.84 70.82 8.49
C ALA A 6 -16.06 69.86 8.40
N VAL A 7 -16.06 68.96 7.46
CA VAL A 7 -17.03 67.88 7.34
C VAL A 7 -16.46 66.69 8.11
N VAL A 8 -17.11 66.31 9.19
CA VAL A 8 -16.82 65.09 9.96
C VAL A 8 -17.61 63.94 9.35
N LEU A 9 -16.92 63.03 8.69
CA LEU A 9 -17.49 61.77 8.23
C LEU A 9 -17.35 60.71 9.33
N THR A 10 -18.47 60.35 9.97
CA THR A 10 -18.57 59.25 10.89
C THR A 10 -18.67 57.96 10.08
N VAL A 11 -17.64 57.14 10.12
CA VAL A 11 -17.66 55.79 9.57
C VAL A 11 -18.19 54.86 10.66
N SER A 12 -19.40 54.37 10.47
CA SER A 12 -19.99 53.30 11.32
C SER A 12 -19.44 51.96 10.89
N TRP A 13 -18.65 51.31 11.74
CA TRP A 13 -18.23 49.95 11.58
C TRP A 13 -19.35 48.99 12.00
N LEU A 14 -19.95 48.33 11.01
CA LEU A 14 -20.77 47.14 11.24
C LEU A 14 -19.86 45.97 11.49
N ILE A 15 -19.72 45.52 12.70
CA ILE A 15 -19.04 44.26 13.06
C ILE A 15 -20.03 43.15 12.75
N ALA A 16 -19.85 42.51 11.61
CA ALA A 16 -20.47 41.23 11.31
C ALA A 16 -19.75 40.15 12.13
N GLY A 17 -20.41 39.62 13.14
CA GLY A 17 -19.93 38.53 13.95
C GLY A 17 -19.83 37.26 13.09
N VAL A 18 -18.61 36.84 12.77
CA VAL A 18 -18.36 35.53 12.21
C VAL A 18 -18.48 34.52 13.34
N ALA A 19 -19.59 33.79 13.36
CA ALA A 19 -19.73 32.62 14.21
C ALA A 19 -18.76 31.51 13.72
N THR A 20 -17.64 31.36 14.39
CA THR A 20 -16.77 30.21 14.25
C THR A 20 -17.49 28.99 14.81
N ALA A 21 -18.03 28.16 13.93
CA ALA A 21 -18.47 26.83 14.29
C ALA A 21 -17.25 26.02 14.73
N GLN A 22 -17.06 25.83 16.02
CA GLN A 22 -16.11 24.88 16.57
C GLN A 22 -16.51 23.48 16.11
N GLN A 23 -15.80 22.94 15.16
CA GLN A 23 -15.86 21.51 14.85
C GLN A 23 -15.36 20.73 16.06
N LYS A 24 -16.29 20.02 16.68
CA LYS A 24 -16.03 19.04 17.73
C LYS A 24 -15.08 17.99 17.17
N PRO A 25 -14.01 17.57 17.87
CA PRO A 25 -13.14 16.50 17.41
C PRO A 25 -14.00 15.24 17.20
N THR A 26 -13.98 14.71 16.02
CA THR A 26 -14.61 13.42 15.71
C THR A 26 -13.85 12.36 16.48
N ALA A 27 -14.51 11.73 17.43
CA ALA A 27 -13.94 10.63 18.21
C ALA A 27 -13.46 9.54 17.27
N ALA A 28 -12.25 9.04 17.53
CA ALA A 28 -11.68 7.89 16.84
C ALA A 28 -12.72 6.77 16.79
N ALA A 29 -12.99 6.26 15.59
CA ALA A 29 -13.92 5.18 15.39
C ALA A 29 -13.41 3.95 16.17
N LYS A 30 -14.24 3.46 17.08
CA LYS A 30 -13.97 2.19 17.78
C LYS A 30 -13.88 1.06 16.75
N PRO A 31 -12.88 0.16 16.85
CA PRO A 31 -12.84 -1.01 15.99
C PRO A 31 -14.04 -1.91 16.29
N GLY A 32 -14.76 -2.30 15.25
CA GLY A 32 -15.65 -3.44 15.25
C GLY A 32 -17.06 -3.24 15.75
N GLN A 33 -17.94 -2.69 14.91
CA GLN A 33 -19.27 -3.27 14.83
C GLN A 33 -19.33 -4.15 13.58
N ALA A 34 -19.28 -5.46 13.80
CA ALA A 34 -19.52 -6.46 12.78
C ALA A 34 -20.88 -6.19 12.14
N GLY A 35 -20.88 -5.73 10.89
CA GLY A 35 -22.08 -5.68 10.08
C GLY A 35 -22.76 -7.07 10.09
N LYS A 36 -24.10 -7.09 10.14
CA LYS A 36 -24.91 -8.31 10.08
C LYS A 36 -24.37 -9.25 9.01
N GLN A 37 -23.90 -10.42 9.43
CA GLN A 37 -23.48 -11.50 8.54
C GLN A 37 -24.58 -11.77 7.52
N ALA A 38 -24.27 -11.58 6.25
CA ALA A 38 -25.04 -12.16 5.16
C ALA A 38 -24.96 -13.70 5.33
N SER A 39 -26.09 -14.36 5.29
CA SER A 39 -26.20 -15.82 5.36
C SER A 39 -25.42 -16.44 4.19
N GLY A 40 -24.23 -16.96 4.46
CA GLY A 40 -23.35 -17.54 3.48
C GLY A 40 -22.39 -18.51 4.14
N SER A 41 -21.70 -19.27 3.46
CA SER A 41 -20.80 -20.35 3.81
C SER A 41 -20.13 -20.19 5.19
N VAL A 42 -20.27 -21.20 6.03
CA VAL A 42 -19.54 -21.31 7.29
C VAL A 42 -18.04 -21.27 6.98
N VAL A 43 -17.35 -20.24 7.45
CA VAL A 43 -15.88 -20.15 7.31
C VAL A 43 -15.28 -21.30 8.10
N ARG A 44 -14.48 -22.13 7.42
CA ARG A 44 -13.76 -23.23 8.06
C ARG A 44 -12.76 -22.64 9.05
N ARG A 45 -12.59 -23.31 10.19
CA ARG A 45 -11.63 -22.89 11.22
C ARG A 45 -10.57 -23.97 11.42
N ASP A 46 -9.39 -23.54 11.82
CA ASP A 46 -8.32 -24.44 12.24
C ASP A 46 -8.57 -25.04 13.64
N ALA A 47 -7.67 -25.88 14.10
CA ALA A 47 -7.79 -26.53 15.42
C ALA A 47 -7.71 -25.55 16.61
N ALA A 48 -7.13 -24.37 16.41
CA ALA A 48 -7.06 -23.29 17.40
C ALA A 48 -8.31 -22.39 17.38
N GLY A 49 -9.21 -22.60 16.41
CA GLY A 49 -10.45 -21.85 16.26
C GLY A 49 -10.32 -20.61 15.38
N HIS A 50 -9.17 -20.35 14.76
CA HIS A 50 -8.98 -19.23 13.86
C HIS A 50 -9.58 -19.51 12.47
N PRO A 51 -10.06 -18.50 11.74
CA PRO A 51 -10.52 -18.67 10.37
C PRO A 51 -9.43 -19.28 9.48
N ASP A 52 -9.81 -20.25 8.66
CA ASP A 52 -8.92 -20.81 7.65
C ASP A 52 -8.74 -19.80 6.50
N LEU A 53 -7.53 -19.27 6.35
CA LEU A 53 -7.15 -18.35 5.28
C LEU A 53 -6.52 -19.09 4.10
N SER A 54 -6.34 -20.41 4.18
CA SER A 54 -5.73 -21.21 3.12
C SER A 54 -6.48 -21.09 1.80
N GLY A 55 -5.74 -21.10 0.71
CA GLY A 55 -6.31 -21.09 -0.63
C GLY A 55 -5.51 -20.24 -1.62
N GLY A 56 -5.97 -20.27 -2.86
CA GLY A 56 -5.54 -19.33 -3.90
C GLY A 56 -6.38 -18.07 -3.84
N TRP A 57 -5.75 -16.92 -4.07
CA TRP A 57 -6.36 -15.61 -3.99
C TRP A 57 -6.06 -14.77 -5.23
N THR A 58 -6.94 -13.83 -5.56
CA THR A 58 -6.62 -12.82 -6.58
C THR A 58 -5.57 -11.87 -6.06
N TYR A 59 -4.84 -11.26 -6.98
CA TYR A 59 -3.80 -10.30 -6.62
C TYR A 59 -4.40 -8.93 -6.31
N ALA A 60 -3.90 -8.28 -5.27
CA ALA A 60 -4.12 -6.88 -4.99
C ALA A 60 -2.80 -6.22 -4.60
N ILE A 61 -2.51 -5.09 -5.21
CA ILE A 61 -1.36 -4.24 -4.91
C ILE A 61 -1.85 -2.90 -4.40
N ASP A 62 -1.19 -2.37 -3.39
CA ASP A 62 -1.68 -1.23 -2.65
C ASP A 62 -1.30 0.11 -3.22
N VAL A 63 -0.16 0.22 -3.80
CA VAL A 63 0.40 1.50 -4.23
C VAL A 63 0.79 1.39 -5.70
N ALA A 64 -0.21 1.07 -6.53
CA ALA A 64 -0.01 1.04 -7.97
C ALA A 64 0.11 2.47 -8.51
N PRO A 65 1.06 2.78 -9.40
CA PRO A 65 1.17 4.09 -10.00
C PRO A 65 -0.06 4.39 -10.84
N VAL A 66 -0.47 5.65 -10.83
CA VAL A 66 -1.50 6.16 -11.75
C VAL A 66 -0.97 6.14 -13.17
N ALA A 67 0.33 6.34 -13.32
CA ALA A 67 1.01 6.40 -14.60
C ALA A 67 2.52 6.18 -14.38
N LEU A 68 3.15 5.54 -15.35
CA LEU A 68 4.60 5.45 -15.39
C LEU A 68 5.19 6.78 -15.84
N LYS A 69 6.15 7.30 -15.07
CA LYS A 69 6.88 8.50 -15.42
C LYS A 69 8.22 8.12 -16.04
N ARG A 70 8.59 8.79 -17.10
CA ARG A 70 9.91 8.68 -17.72
C ARG A 70 10.45 10.05 -18.07
N VAL A 71 11.76 10.17 -18.09
CA VAL A 71 12.42 11.39 -18.59
C VAL A 71 12.87 11.16 -20.04
N VAL A 72 12.33 11.96 -20.94
CA VAL A 72 12.74 12.01 -22.35
C VAL A 72 13.28 13.41 -22.62
N ASP A 73 14.50 13.51 -23.12
CA ASP A 73 15.18 14.79 -23.42
C ASP A 73 15.16 15.77 -22.25
N GLY A 74 15.40 15.27 -21.03
CA GLY A 74 15.41 16.07 -19.81
C GLY A 74 14.02 16.54 -19.32
N LYS A 75 12.93 16.09 -19.96
CA LYS A 75 11.56 16.39 -19.53
C LYS A 75 10.87 15.14 -18.98
N ALA A 76 10.25 15.29 -17.81
CA ALA A 76 9.38 14.25 -17.29
C ALA A 76 8.16 14.09 -18.20
N THR A 77 7.97 12.90 -18.74
CA THR A 77 6.80 12.52 -19.53
C THR A 77 6.06 11.41 -18.80
N THR A 78 4.73 11.43 -18.92
CA THR A 78 3.87 10.43 -18.31
C THR A 78 3.41 9.45 -19.37
N VAL A 79 3.66 8.14 -19.14
CA VAL A 79 3.04 7.07 -19.92
C VAL A 79 1.78 6.67 -19.17
N THR A 80 0.64 7.09 -19.70
CA THR A 80 -0.65 6.70 -19.11
C THR A 80 -0.85 5.22 -19.35
N LEU A 81 -0.92 4.44 -18.29
CA LEU A 81 -1.32 3.05 -18.37
C LEU A 81 -2.82 2.99 -18.67
N ASP A 82 -3.25 1.96 -19.40
CA ASP A 82 -4.68 1.75 -19.63
C ASP A 82 -5.42 1.59 -18.30
N GLN A 83 -5.99 2.67 -17.83
CA GLN A 83 -6.72 2.72 -16.57
C GLN A 83 -8.04 1.93 -16.65
N SER A 84 -8.54 1.62 -17.85
CA SER A 84 -9.82 0.93 -18.00
C SER A 84 -9.78 -0.49 -17.43
N ALA A 85 -8.66 -1.17 -17.55
CA ALA A 85 -8.46 -2.50 -16.95
C ALA A 85 -8.24 -2.41 -15.44
N ARG A 86 -7.46 -1.43 -14.97
CA ARG A 86 -7.21 -1.18 -13.55
C ARG A 86 -8.45 -0.67 -12.84
N HIS A 87 -9.18 0.26 -13.42
CA HIS A 87 -10.43 0.80 -12.86
C HIS A 87 -11.44 -0.31 -12.57
N ARG A 88 -11.57 -1.28 -13.45
CA ARG A 88 -12.49 -2.41 -13.28
C ARG A 88 -12.10 -3.33 -12.12
N VAL A 89 -10.82 -3.51 -11.86
CA VAL A 89 -10.35 -4.33 -10.72
C VAL A 89 -10.55 -3.58 -9.40
N PHE A 90 -10.34 -2.26 -9.37
CA PHE A 90 -10.43 -1.45 -8.16
C PHE A 90 -11.85 -0.94 -7.86
N GLU A 91 -12.64 -0.59 -8.85
CA GLU A 91 -14.04 -0.15 -8.66
C GLU A 91 -14.92 -1.25 -8.09
N ASN A 92 -14.67 -2.51 -8.47
CA ASN A 92 -15.46 -3.63 -7.99
C ASN A 92 -15.13 -4.02 -6.52
N VAL A 93 -14.04 -3.51 -5.95
CA VAL A 93 -13.51 -3.99 -4.66
C VAL A 93 -13.65 -2.97 -3.54
N SER A 94 -13.63 -1.67 -3.81
CA SER A 94 -13.55 -0.68 -2.72
C SER A 94 -14.32 0.63 -2.91
N GLY A 95 -15.11 0.77 -3.97
CA GLY A 95 -15.63 2.08 -4.34
C GLY A 95 -14.50 3.02 -4.82
N ALA A 96 -14.86 4.15 -5.40
CA ALA A 96 -13.90 5.11 -5.93
C ALA A 96 -12.83 5.45 -4.87
N ARG A 97 -11.61 5.03 -5.13
CA ARG A 97 -10.48 5.27 -4.25
C ARG A 97 -10.09 6.74 -4.35
N PRO A 98 -10.11 7.50 -3.25
CA PRO A 98 -9.50 8.81 -3.31
C PRO A 98 -7.98 8.61 -3.46
N TRP A 99 -7.44 9.04 -4.59
CA TRP A 99 -5.99 9.12 -4.87
C TRP A 99 -5.23 10.00 -3.86
N THR A 100 -5.93 10.54 -2.90
CA THR A 100 -5.46 11.45 -1.87
C THR A 100 -4.85 10.74 -0.65
N ASN A 101 -4.88 9.41 -0.58
CA ASN A 101 -4.26 8.69 0.52
C ASN A 101 -2.78 8.37 0.22
N ALA A 102 -2.01 9.41 -0.08
CA ALA A 102 -0.56 9.29 -0.23
C ALA A 102 0.12 9.31 1.15
N PRO A 103 1.26 8.61 1.30
CA PRO A 103 2.08 8.71 2.50
C PRO A 103 2.52 10.15 2.76
N SER A 104 2.51 10.57 4.02
CA SER A 104 2.92 11.91 4.42
C SER A 104 4.39 11.92 4.83
N TYR A 105 5.27 12.27 3.90
CA TYR A 105 6.70 12.44 4.16
C TYR A 105 7.00 13.70 4.96
N LYS A 106 8.09 13.68 5.73
CA LYS A 106 8.63 14.88 6.35
C LYS A 106 9.10 15.88 5.30
N PRO A 107 9.02 17.19 5.58
CA PRO A 107 9.33 18.22 4.59
C PRO A 107 10.69 18.08 3.90
N GLU A 108 11.72 17.65 4.64
CA GLU A 108 13.07 17.46 4.14
C GLU A 108 13.23 16.36 3.09
N PHE A 109 12.22 15.47 2.96
CA PHE A 109 12.25 14.36 1.99
C PHE A 109 11.35 14.57 0.78
N LEU A 110 10.55 15.64 0.72
CA LEU A 110 9.60 15.85 -0.36
C LEU A 110 10.30 16.00 -1.74
N ASP A 111 11.43 16.69 -1.80
CA ASP A 111 12.20 16.84 -3.03
C ASP A 111 12.80 15.49 -3.47
N LYS A 112 13.25 14.66 -2.53
CA LYS A 112 13.73 13.31 -2.82
C LYS A 112 12.62 12.42 -3.38
N VAL A 113 11.44 12.41 -2.76
CA VAL A 113 10.27 11.64 -3.25
C VAL A 113 9.92 12.07 -4.67
N LYS A 114 9.89 13.39 -4.90
CA LYS A 114 9.61 13.94 -6.22
C LYS A 114 10.65 13.52 -7.26
N ASP A 115 11.92 13.62 -6.93
CA ASP A 115 13.00 13.23 -7.84
C ASP A 115 12.95 11.74 -8.18
N LEU A 116 12.79 10.87 -7.18
CA LEU A 116 12.63 9.43 -7.36
C LEU A 116 11.41 9.12 -8.23
N SER A 117 10.28 9.78 -7.99
CA SER A 117 9.07 9.62 -8.77
C SER A 117 9.24 10.07 -10.23
N ASP A 118 9.88 11.21 -10.46
CA ASP A 118 10.11 11.74 -11.80
C ASP A 118 11.10 10.89 -12.61
N HIS A 119 12.01 10.21 -11.93
CA HIS A 119 13.03 9.35 -12.54
C HIS A 119 12.78 7.84 -12.27
N GLN A 120 11.58 7.45 -11.94
CA GLN A 120 11.20 6.08 -11.53
C GLN A 120 11.78 5.00 -12.45
N SER A 121 11.72 5.19 -13.76
CA SER A 121 12.27 4.23 -14.73
C SER A 121 13.78 4.02 -14.65
N LYS A 122 14.51 4.85 -13.91
CA LYS A 122 15.96 4.74 -13.73
C LYS A 122 16.36 4.43 -12.30
N THR A 123 15.51 4.77 -11.33
CA THR A 123 15.84 4.71 -9.91
C THR A 123 15.13 3.56 -9.20
N ASP A 124 14.02 3.08 -9.76
CA ASP A 124 13.25 2.00 -9.19
C ASP A 124 13.79 0.64 -9.64
N GLY A 125 14.36 -0.12 -8.71
CA GLY A 125 14.99 -1.42 -8.97
C GLY A 125 14.07 -2.45 -9.64
N VAL A 126 12.75 -2.34 -9.47
CA VAL A 126 11.79 -3.27 -10.09
C VAL A 126 11.86 -3.24 -11.62
N PHE A 127 12.22 -2.09 -12.23
CA PHE A 127 12.45 -2.00 -13.68
C PHE A 127 13.73 -2.72 -14.14
N TYR A 128 14.57 -3.16 -13.22
CA TYR A 128 15.82 -3.88 -13.47
C TYR A 128 15.84 -5.25 -12.80
N CYS A 129 14.68 -5.90 -12.72
CA CYS A 129 14.51 -7.20 -12.09
C CYS A 129 14.79 -7.21 -10.57
N GLY A 130 14.83 -6.06 -9.94
CA GLY A 130 14.91 -5.94 -8.48
C GLY A 130 13.61 -6.41 -7.82
N ARG A 131 13.75 -6.93 -6.61
CA ARG A 131 12.60 -7.40 -5.83
C ARG A 131 11.80 -6.22 -5.27
N PRO A 132 10.45 -6.27 -5.32
CA PRO A 132 9.63 -5.12 -4.91
C PRO A 132 9.65 -4.86 -3.40
N GLY A 133 9.97 -5.85 -2.57
CA GLY A 133 9.84 -5.74 -1.12
C GLY A 133 8.39 -5.78 -0.64
N VAL A 134 8.20 -5.62 0.68
CA VAL A 134 6.89 -5.55 1.34
C VAL A 134 6.66 -4.09 1.77
N PRO A 135 5.45 -3.54 1.58
CA PRO A 135 4.21 -4.17 1.12
C PRO A 135 4.01 -4.14 -0.41
N ARG A 136 4.96 -3.61 -1.16
CA ARG A 136 4.83 -3.39 -2.62
C ARG A 136 4.59 -4.68 -3.41
N ILE A 137 5.03 -5.82 -2.89
CA ILE A 137 4.73 -7.13 -3.50
C ILE A 137 3.22 -7.43 -3.54
N GLY A 138 2.42 -6.71 -2.75
CA GLY A 138 0.97 -6.88 -2.69
C GLY A 138 0.51 -8.09 -1.88
N SER A 139 -0.74 -8.50 -2.09
CA SER A 139 -1.34 -9.62 -1.37
C SER A 139 -0.77 -10.97 -1.85
N PRO A 140 -0.68 -11.97 -0.95
CA PRO A 140 -0.24 -13.30 -1.33
C PRO A 140 -1.20 -13.95 -2.34
N ARG A 141 -0.64 -14.60 -3.35
CA ARG A 141 -1.38 -15.35 -4.37
C ARG A 141 -1.89 -16.68 -3.81
N ARG A 142 -1.18 -17.25 -2.85
CA ARG A 142 -1.61 -18.43 -2.12
C ARG A 142 -1.18 -18.35 -0.68
N ILE A 143 -2.07 -18.78 0.20
CA ILE A 143 -1.81 -18.94 1.62
C ILE A 143 -1.93 -20.41 1.96
N ILE A 144 -0.95 -20.93 2.72
CA ILE A 144 -0.98 -22.24 3.35
C ILE A 144 -0.95 -22.00 4.85
N GLN A 145 -2.01 -22.34 5.55
CA GLN A 145 -2.10 -22.19 7.00
C GLN A 145 -1.79 -23.51 7.66
N LEU A 146 -0.75 -23.52 8.46
CA LEU A 146 -0.30 -24.66 9.26
C LEU A 146 -0.48 -24.35 10.75
N PRO A 147 -0.44 -25.34 11.64
CA PRO A 147 -0.39 -25.08 13.07
C PRO A 147 0.85 -24.25 13.44
N GLY A 148 0.63 -23.03 13.96
CA GLY A 148 1.70 -22.14 14.41
C GLY A 148 2.47 -21.39 13.32
N GLU A 149 2.09 -21.51 12.04
CA GLU A 149 2.76 -20.81 10.94
C GLU A 149 1.85 -20.67 9.74
N LEU A 150 1.99 -19.57 8.99
CA LEU A 150 1.44 -19.43 7.65
C LEU A 150 2.57 -19.28 6.64
N ILE A 151 2.35 -19.82 5.44
CA ILE A 151 3.24 -19.64 4.29
C ILE A 151 2.51 -18.82 3.24
N PHE A 152 3.06 -17.65 2.92
CA PHE A 152 2.57 -16.77 1.87
C PHE A 152 3.40 -17.03 0.61
N LEU A 153 2.75 -17.40 -0.49
CA LEU A 153 3.37 -17.60 -1.78
C LEU A 153 2.99 -16.45 -2.72
N TYR A 154 3.98 -15.96 -3.43
CA TYR A 154 3.84 -14.84 -4.35
C TYR A 154 4.30 -15.25 -5.75
N GLU A 155 3.69 -14.65 -6.73
CA GLU A 155 4.04 -14.73 -8.13
C GLU A 155 4.55 -13.34 -8.55
N GLU A 156 5.86 -13.26 -8.81
CA GLU A 156 6.54 -11.99 -8.98
C GLU A 156 7.48 -12.07 -10.19
N ILE A 157 7.51 -11.01 -10.98
CA ILE A 157 8.30 -10.97 -12.23
C ILE A 157 9.81 -11.14 -11.99
N SER A 158 10.30 -10.71 -10.84
CA SER A 158 11.71 -10.89 -10.43
C SER A 158 12.02 -12.29 -9.87
N GLY A 159 11.06 -13.20 -9.94
CA GLY A 159 11.13 -14.56 -9.42
C GLY A 159 10.14 -14.81 -8.29
N ASN A 160 9.47 -15.96 -8.36
CA ASN A 160 8.52 -16.36 -7.32
C ASN A 160 9.19 -16.39 -5.96
N THR A 161 8.48 -15.95 -4.96
CA THR A 161 8.98 -15.89 -3.59
C THR A 161 7.94 -16.37 -2.59
N PHE A 162 8.41 -16.56 -1.37
CA PHE A 162 7.55 -16.92 -0.25
C PHE A 162 7.95 -16.14 1.00
N ARG A 163 7.02 -16.04 1.95
CA ARG A 163 7.26 -15.56 3.31
C ARG A 163 6.74 -16.56 4.31
N LEU A 164 7.54 -16.86 5.31
CA LEU A 164 7.10 -17.61 6.49
C LEU A 164 6.61 -16.62 7.53
N VAL A 165 5.43 -16.89 8.07
CA VAL A 165 4.77 -16.06 9.08
C VAL A 165 4.48 -16.93 10.30
N PRO A 166 5.43 -17.09 11.22
CA PRO A 166 5.23 -17.81 12.46
C PRO A 166 4.14 -17.13 13.30
N THR A 167 3.23 -17.93 13.86
CA THR A 167 2.14 -17.46 14.74
C THR A 167 2.17 -18.17 16.10
N ASP A 168 3.32 -18.69 16.47
CA ASP A 168 3.57 -19.42 17.71
C ASP A 168 3.97 -18.52 18.89
N GLY A 169 3.87 -17.20 18.71
CA GLY A 169 4.18 -16.20 19.75
C GLY A 169 5.66 -15.83 19.85
N ARG A 170 6.50 -16.30 18.92
CA ARG A 170 7.91 -15.86 18.86
C ARG A 170 8.01 -14.39 18.50
N LYS A 171 9.12 -13.77 18.93
CA LYS A 171 9.50 -12.41 18.56
C LYS A 171 10.29 -12.41 17.26
N HIS A 172 10.47 -11.22 16.68
CA HIS A 172 11.44 -11.01 15.61
C HIS A 172 12.83 -11.49 16.00
N ARG A 173 13.57 -11.97 15.01
CA ARG A 173 14.95 -12.46 15.22
C ARG A 173 15.89 -11.28 15.33
N GLU A 174 16.63 -11.21 16.42
CA GLU A 174 17.62 -10.15 16.67
C GLU A 174 18.87 -10.27 15.76
N ASP A 175 19.16 -11.48 15.28
CA ASP A 175 20.31 -11.81 14.43
C ASP A 175 19.99 -11.92 12.95
N ALA A 176 18.76 -11.58 12.52
CA ALA A 176 18.39 -11.65 11.13
C ALA A 176 19.09 -10.56 10.31
N ASN A 177 19.68 -10.96 9.17
CA ASN A 177 20.17 -9.99 8.21
C ASN A 177 18.98 -9.27 7.54
N PRO A 178 19.09 -7.96 7.23
CA PRO A 178 18.09 -7.26 6.45
C PRO A 178 17.80 -7.98 5.12
N SER A 179 16.53 -7.98 4.71
CA SER A 179 16.12 -8.63 3.47
C SER A 179 15.04 -7.85 2.75
N TYR A 180 14.76 -8.17 1.49
CA TYR A 180 13.71 -7.54 0.70
C TYR A 180 12.30 -7.74 1.27
N TYR A 181 12.07 -8.86 1.94
CA TYR A 181 10.76 -9.21 2.49
C TYR A 181 10.71 -9.15 4.02
N GLY A 182 11.79 -8.70 4.64
CA GLY A 182 11.91 -8.51 6.08
C GLY A 182 11.88 -9.81 6.89
N ASP A 183 11.78 -9.65 8.20
CA ASP A 183 11.52 -10.71 9.17
C ASP A 183 10.08 -10.55 9.66
N SER A 184 9.24 -11.56 9.42
CA SER A 184 7.81 -11.53 9.70
C SER A 184 7.47 -12.39 10.91
N VAL A 185 6.60 -11.87 11.78
CA VAL A 185 5.91 -12.64 12.82
C VAL A 185 4.42 -12.34 12.76
N GLY A 186 3.60 -13.29 13.12
CA GLY A 186 2.15 -13.15 13.08
C GLY A 186 1.50 -13.44 14.43
N HIS A 187 0.33 -12.84 14.63
CA HIS A 187 -0.56 -13.19 15.73
C HIS A 187 -2.01 -13.00 15.32
N TRP A 188 -2.91 -13.56 16.11
CA TRP A 188 -4.33 -13.44 15.85
C TRP A 188 -4.99 -12.43 16.80
N GLU A 189 -5.71 -11.47 16.24
CA GLU A 189 -6.60 -10.57 16.96
C GLU A 189 -8.05 -10.98 16.64
N GLY A 190 -8.62 -11.88 17.43
CA GLY A 190 -9.91 -12.50 17.13
C GLY A 190 -9.87 -13.26 15.80
N ASP A 191 -10.62 -12.82 14.81
CA ASP A 191 -10.68 -13.41 13.47
C ASP A 191 -9.75 -12.74 12.44
N THR A 192 -8.87 -11.85 12.89
CA THR A 192 -7.91 -11.14 12.04
C THR A 192 -6.50 -11.66 12.29
N LEU A 193 -5.84 -12.13 11.24
CA LEU A 193 -4.39 -12.33 11.25
C LEU A 193 -3.70 -10.98 11.12
N VAL A 194 -2.80 -10.69 12.04
CA VAL A 194 -1.91 -9.53 12.00
C VAL A 194 -0.51 -10.03 11.75
N VAL A 195 0.12 -9.55 10.69
CA VAL A 195 1.50 -9.86 10.33
C VAL A 195 2.33 -8.61 10.54
N ASP A 196 3.30 -8.70 11.41
CA ASP A 196 4.26 -7.66 11.75
C ASP A 196 5.58 -7.97 11.05
N THR A 197 6.14 -7.01 10.31
CA THR A 197 7.36 -7.23 9.52
C THR A 197 8.31 -6.06 9.65
N THR A 198 9.55 -6.35 9.97
CA THR A 198 10.66 -5.40 10.16
C THR A 198 11.91 -5.89 9.44
N ASN A 199 13.03 -5.18 9.60
CA ASN A 199 14.35 -5.59 9.13
C ASN A 199 14.46 -5.71 7.60
N PHE A 200 14.12 -4.62 6.92
CA PHE A 200 14.18 -4.50 5.47
C PHE A 200 15.51 -3.92 4.99
N VAL A 201 15.92 -4.28 3.78
CA VAL A 201 16.96 -3.54 3.03
C VAL A 201 16.37 -2.20 2.56
N GLU A 202 17.20 -1.15 2.53
CA GLU A 202 16.75 0.21 2.21
C GLU A 202 16.63 0.52 0.70
N ASP A 203 17.04 -0.39 -0.17
CA ASP A 203 17.07 -0.22 -1.61
C ASP A 203 15.74 -0.57 -2.31
N THR A 204 14.68 -0.82 -1.52
CA THR A 204 13.31 -1.01 -2.01
C THR A 204 12.45 0.22 -1.78
N TRP A 205 11.27 0.23 -2.40
CA TRP A 205 10.23 1.21 -2.13
C TRP A 205 9.02 0.50 -1.54
N PHE A 206 8.36 1.08 -0.54
CA PHE A 206 7.14 0.49 -0.01
C PHE A 206 5.91 0.72 -0.91
N GLY A 207 6.06 1.53 -1.94
CA GLY A 207 5.06 1.82 -2.95
C GLY A 207 5.70 2.29 -4.23
N GLU A 208 4.89 2.67 -5.19
CA GLU A 208 5.32 3.29 -6.42
C GLU A 208 5.38 4.83 -6.22
N ASP A 209 5.77 5.58 -7.21
CA ASP A 209 5.88 7.04 -7.13
C ASP A 209 6.97 7.60 -6.18
N GLY A 210 8.08 6.86 -6.04
CA GLY A 210 9.22 7.33 -5.25
C GLY A 210 9.06 7.12 -3.74
N TYR A 211 8.13 6.27 -3.32
CA TYR A 211 7.88 6.01 -1.90
C TYR A 211 8.97 5.15 -1.27
N PHE A 212 10.14 5.76 -1.12
CA PHE A 212 11.28 5.15 -0.45
C PHE A 212 11.06 5.06 1.07
N HIS A 213 11.86 4.25 1.72
CA HIS A 213 11.86 4.10 3.17
C HIS A 213 13.29 4.12 3.73
N SER A 214 13.41 4.07 5.04
CA SER A 214 14.67 3.89 5.75
C SER A 214 14.77 2.47 6.36
N ASP A 215 15.85 2.20 7.07
CA ASP A 215 16.05 1.00 7.89
C ASP A 215 15.03 0.86 9.03
N ALA A 216 14.29 1.94 9.34
CA ALA A 216 13.24 1.94 10.35
C ALA A 216 11.86 1.50 9.82
N LEU A 217 11.79 1.05 8.56
CA LEU A 217 10.53 0.58 7.99
C LEU A 217 9.93 -0.54 8.83
N HIS A 218 8.67 -0.34 9.18
CA HIS A 218 7.83 -1.30 9.88
C HIS A 218 6.52 -1.45 9.12
N VAL A 219 6.15 -2.66 8.77
CA VAL A 219 4.94 -2.96 8.01
C VAL A 219 4.04 -3.88 8.80
N ILE A 220 2.78 -3.50 8.93
CA ILE A 220 1.73 -4.30 9.55
C ILE A 220 0.69 -4.64 8.49
N GLU A 221 0.53 -5.93 8.20
CA GLU A 221 -0.49 -6.44 7.31
C GLU A 221 -1.61 -7.09 8.13
N ARG A 222 -2.87 -6.80 7.77
CA ARG A 222 -4.05 -7.35 8.41
C ARG A 222 -4.89 -8.13 7.40
N LEU A 223 -5.19 -9.38 7.71
CA LEU A 223 -5.96 -10.26 6.85
C LEU A 223 -7.15 -10.84 7.63
N TRP A 224 -8.36 -10.71 7.09
CA TRP A 224 -9.55 -11.26 7.71
C TRP A 224 -10.58 -11.71 6.67
N ARG A 225 -11.42 -12.67 7.02
CA ARG A 225 -12.44 -13.19 6.10
C ARG A 225 -13.64 -12.25 6.00
N VAL A 226 -14.11 -12.05 4.78
CA VAL A 226 -15.37 -11.36 4.46
C VAL A 226 -16.18 -12.30 3.58
N GLY A 227 -16.99 -13.16 4.21
CA GLY A 227 -17.66 -14.26 3.52
C GLY A 227 -16.65 -15.22 2.86
N LYS A 228 -16.74 -15.36 1.54
CA LYS A 228 -15.78 -16.17 0.76
C LYS A 228 -14.48 -15.43 0.46
N SER A 229 -14.50 -14.11 0.50
CA SER A 229 -13.38 -13.24 0.17
C SER A 229 -12.44 -13.06 1.36
N LEU A 230 -11.27 -12.52 1.12
CA LEU A 230 -10.28 -12.14 2.13
C LEU A 230 -10.05 -10.64 2.03
N ALA A 231 -10.20 -9.91 3.13
CA ALA A 231 -9.78 -8.52 3.20
C ALA A 231 -8.29 -8.45 3.54
N PHE A 232 -7.58 -7.54 2.89
CA PHE A 232 -6.16 -7.29 3.06
C PHE A 232 -5.93 -5.80 3.26
N GLN A 233 -5.28 -5.42 4.34
CA GLN A 233 -4.96 -4.04 4.68
C GLN A 233 -3.52 -3.94 5.14
N VAL A 234 -2.87 -2.83 4.80
CA VAL A 234 -1.46 -2.56 5.14
C VAL A 234 -1.35 -1.25 5.89
N THR A 235 -0.51 -1.24 6.91
CA THR A 235 0.00 -0.04 7.56
C THR A 235 1.52 -0.01 7.40
N VAL A 236 2.04 1.13 6.97
CA VAL A 236 3.48 1.42 6.89
C VAL A 236 3.79 2.46 7.95
N ASP A 237 4.75 2.17 8.79
CA ASP A 237 5.34 3.10 9.74
C ASP A 237 6.84 3.21 9.48
N ASP A 238 7.32 4.42 9.31
CA ASP A 238 8.73 4.75 9.21
C ASP A 238 8.97 6.12 9.84
N SER A 239 9.23 6.10 11.12
CA SER A 239 9.38 7.32 11.91
C SER A 239 10.57 8.20 11.50
N LYS A 240 11.52 7.69 10.70
CA LYS A 240 12.63 8.47 10.17
C LYS A 240 12.21 9.34 9.00
N VAL A 241 11.31 8.86 8.13
CA VAL A 241 10.95 9.57 6.89
C VAL A 241 9.50 10.05 6.84
N LEU A 242 8.56 9.38 7.51
CA LEU A 242 7.16 9.75 7.54
C LEU A 242 6.82 10.64 8.75
N THR A 243 5.82 11.51 8.59
CA THR A 243 5.28 12.35 9.69
C THR A 243 4.32 11.57 10.58
N GLN A 244 3.71 10.51 10.05
CA GLN A 244 2.78 9.63 10.73
C GLN A 244 2.67 8.30 9.98
N PRO A 245 2.25 7.21 10.63
CA PRO A 245 1.98 5.96 9.94
C PRO A 245 0.95 6.15 8.83
N TRP A 246 1.18 5.48 7.71
CA TRP A 246 0.26 5.47 6.58
C TRP A 246 -0.48 4.14 6.53
N THR A 247 -1.79 4.19 6.42
CA THR A 247 -2.63 2.99 6.31
C THR A 247 -3.49 3.09 5.05
N ASN A 248 -3.46 2.04 4.24
CA ASN A 248 -4.28 1.97 3.05
C ASN A 248 -5.74 1.61 3.35
N PHE A 249 -6.58 1.69 2.32
CA PHE A 249 -7.93 1.12 2.39
C PHE A 249 -7.87 -0.40 2.25
N PRO A 250 -8.70 -1.16 3.00
CA PRO A 250 -8.75 -2.61 2.83
C PRO A 250 -9.15 -3.00 1.42
N HIS A 251 -8.40 -3.91 0.82
CA HIS A 251 -8.75 -4.56 -0.44
C HIS A 251 -9.47 -5.87 -0.18
N LEU A 252 -10.53 -6.14 -0.94
CA LEU A 252 -11.11 -7.47 -1.00
C LEU A 252 -10.45 -8.27 -2.11
N ILE A 253 -9.84 -9.39 -1.75
CA ILE A 253 -9.29 -10.37 -2.67
C ILE A 253 -10.21 -11.59 -2.71
N GLU A 254 -10.47 -12.07 -3.93
CA GLU A 254 -11.40 -13.15 -4.16
C GLU A 254 -10.68 -14.50 -4.24
N PRO A 255 -11.36 -15.61 -3.89
CA PRO A 255 -10.80 -16.93 -4.14
C PRO A 255 -10.41 -17.10 -5.60
N SER A 256 -9.23 -17.67 -5.84
CA SER A 256 -8.72 -17.96 -7.18
C SER A 256 -8.37 -19.44 -7.33
N THR A 257 -8.76 -20.01 -8.44
CA THR A 257 -8.36 -21.37 -8.85
C THR A 257 -7.21 -21.35 -9.85
N VAL A 258 -6.75 -20.15 -10.24
CA VAL A 258 -5.59 -20.00 -11.13
C VAL A 258 -4.37 -20.58 -10.42
N PRO A 259 -3.66 -21.55 -11.02
CA PRO A 259 -2.45 -22.10 -10.43
C PRO A 259 -1.38 -21.02 -10.34
N LEU A 260 -0.44 -21.20 -9.42
CA LEU A 260 0.80 -20.46 -9.45
C LEU A 260 1.67 -21.02 -10.57
N GLU A 261 2.22 -20.14 -11.38
CA GLU A 261 3.11 -20.51 -12.46
C GLU A 261 4.56 -20.09 -12.12
N GLU A 262 5.51 -20.71 -12.76
CA GLU A 262 6.90 -20.27 -12.69
C GLU A 262 7.01 -18.89 -13.33
N SER A 263 7.64 -17.96 -12.62
CA SER A 263 7.89 -16.63 -13.16
C SER A 263 8.78 -16.70 -14.39
N PRO A 264 8.48 -15.94 -15.45
CA PRO A 264 9.37 -15.86 -16.60
C PRO A 264 10.73 -15.31 -16.15
N VAL A 265 11.76 -15.61 -16.93
CA VAL A 265 13.09 -15.03 -16.69
C VAL A 265 13.00 -13.52 -16.91
N CYS A 266 13.17 -12.76 -15.84
CA CYS A 266 13.28 -11.32 -15.91
C CYS A 266 14.64 -10.93 -16.51
N ARG A 267 14.66 -9.96 -17.41
CA ARG A 267 15.88 -9.39 -17.99
C ARG A 267 15.92 -7.90 -17.68
N GLU A 268 17.08 -7.39 -17.32
CA GLU A 268 17.27 -5.99 -16.95
C GLU A 268 16.80 -5.00 -18.02
N ASP A 269 16.85 -5.39 -19.30
CA ASP A 269 16.40 -4.55 -20.41
C ASP A 269 14.86 -4.62 -20.65
N ASP A 270 14.13 -5.54 -20.02
CA ASP A 270 12.69 -5.67 -20.22
C ASP A 270 11.92 -4.45 -19.72
N GLY A 271 12.34 -3.87 -18.60
CA GLY A 271 11.79 -2.62 -18.11
C GLY A 271 11.98 -1.46 -19.07
N GLN A 272 13.14 -1.36 -19.71
CA GLN A 272 13.43 -0.31 -20.71
C GLN A 272 12.60 -0.51 -21.97
N ARG A 273 12.38 -1.73 -22.40
CA ARG A 273 11.51 -2.04 -23.55
C ARG A 273 10.07 -1.64 -23.27
N LEU A 274 9.56 -1.94 -22.06
CA LEU A 274 8.22 -1.53 -21.65
C LEU A 274 8.07 -0.01 -21.69
N LEU A 275 9.05 0.72 -21.19
CA LEU A 275 9.05 2.18 -21.15
C LEU A 275 9.15 2.83 -22.54
N ASN A 276 9.85 2.18 -23.46
CA ASN A 276 9.99 2.65 -24.84
C ASN A 276 8.80 2.23 -25.71
N LEU A 277 7.79 1.54 -25.15
CA LEU A 277 6.70 0.94 -25.91
C LEU A 277 7.19 -0.02 -27.00
N ASP A 278 8.35 -0.61 -26.77
CA ASP A 278 8.95 -1.59 -27.67
C ASP A 278 8.21 -2.90 -27.46
N HIS A 279 7.09 -3.03 -28.17
CA HIS A 279 6.28 -4.24 -28.12
C HIS A 279 7.11 -5.40 -28.64
N HIS A 280 7.25 -6.42 -27.83
CA HIS A 280 7.90 -7.64 -28.22
C HIS A 280 7.35 -8.09 -29.57
N LEU A 281 8.23 -8.16 -30.55
CA LEU A 281 7.95 -8.87 -31.78
C LEU A 281 7.43 -10.24 -31.37
N GLN A 282 6.19 -10.52 -31.76
CA GLN A 282 5.56 -11.80 -31.49
C GLN A 282 6.53 -12.91 -31.90
N ARG A 283 6.82 -13.78 -30.94
CA ARG A 283 7.56 -15.00 -31.20
C ARG A 283 6.68 -15.96 -32.01
#